data_a682e5eead1f4c9ee128f65353556df8
#
_entry.id   a682e5eead1f4c9ee128f65353556df8
#
_cell.length_a   1.000
_cell.length_b   1.000
_cell.length_c   1.000
_cell.angle_alpha   90.00
_cell.angle_beta   90.00
_cell.angle_gamma   90.00
#
_symmetry.space_group_name_H-M   'P 1'
#
loop_
_entity.id
_entity.type
_entity.pdbx_description
1 polymer ?
#
loop_
_entity_poly.entity_id
_entity_poly.type
_entity_poly.pdbx_seq_one_letter_code
_entity_poly.pdbx_strand_id
1 'polypeptide(L)'
;MTTSTSQQELFQFLEDRFACAQACTECARACALRASMVDPDGAEEQELLRRKGIMCAEVCDATCRVLSEESHLDEAGIRVQLEWCRSVCLECAQVLDRHPGAEAAAKACRECAQACTDFIDTLH
;
A
#
# COMPACT_ATOMS: atom_id res chain seq x y z
N MET A 1 29.56 -2.95 20.99
CA MET A 1 29.40 -3.55 19.66
C MET A 1 27.96 -3.97 19.40
N THR A 2 27.37 -4.74 20.29
CA THR A 2 25.96 -5.13 20.17
C THR A 2 25.00 -3.93 20.14
N THR A 3 25.33 -2.87 20.87
CA THR A 3 24.53 -1.64 20.91
C THR A 3 24.45 -0.99 19.53
N SER A 4 25.57 -0.94 18.81
CA SER A 4 25.63 -0.34 17.48
C SER A 4 24.74 -1.11 16.49
N THR A 5 24.79 -2.44 16.52
CA THR A 5 23.95 -3.29 15.64
C THR A 5 22.48 -3.11 15.96
N SER A 6 22.11 -3.06 17.24
CA SER A 6 20.73 -2.84 17.66
C SER A 6 20.20 -1.48 17.22
N GLN A 7 21.04 -0.45 17.28
CA GLN A 7 20.67 0.88 16.81
C GLN A 7 20.47 0.90 15.31
N GLN A 8 21.30 0.21 14.55
CA GLN A 8 21.18 0.12 13.10
C GLN A 8 19.91 -0.63 12.71
N GLU A 9 19.59 -1.71 13.42
CA GLU A 9 18.36 -2.47 13.17
C GLU A 9 17.13 -1.64 13.46
N LEU A 10 17.12 -0.89 14.57
CA LEU A 10 16.02 0.00 14.91
C LEU A 10 15.85 1.10 13.86
N PHE A 11 16.96 1.68 13.43
CA PHE A 11 16.94 2.74 12.42
C PHE A 11 16.37 2.22 11.11
N GLN A 12 16.80 1.05 10.67
CA GLN A 12 16.29 0.43 9.45
C GLN A 12 14.80 0.12 9.56
N PHE A 13 14.38 -0.39 10.71
CA PHE A 13 12.96 -0.64 10.96
C PHE A 13 12.12 0.64 10.80
N LEU A 14 12.59 1.73 11.39
CA LEU A 14 11.88 3.02 11.32
C LEU A 14 11.86 3.56 9.87
N GLU A 15 12.98 3.45 9.16
CA GLU A 15 13.04 3.88 7.77
C GLU A 15 12.05 3.12 6.91
N ASP A 16 12.03 1.80 7.03
CA ASP A 16 11.15 0.95 6.24
C ASP A 16 9.69 1.21 6.59
N ARG A 17 9.42 1.42 7.87
CA ARG A 17 8.07 1.76 8.34
C ARG A 17 7.56 3.05 7.72
N PHE A 18 8.38 4.10 7.75
CA PHE A 18 7.99 5.39 7.21
C PHE A 18 7.89 5.34 5.68
N ALA A 19 8.80 4.64 5.02
CA ALA A 19 8.76 4.49 3.57
C ALA A 19 7.48 3.76 3.14
N CYS A 20 7.11 2.73 3.88
CA CYS A 20 5.89 1.98 3.60
C CYS A 20 4.65 2.84 3.84
N ALA A 21 4.59 3.59 4.94
CA ALA A 21 3.47 4.49 5.23
C ALA A 21 3.31 5.54 4.14
N GLN A 22 4.41 6.10 3.66
CA GLN A 22 4.38 7.07 2.58
C GLN A 22 3.87 6.46 1.28
N ALA A 23 4.35 5.28 0.93
CA ALA A 23 3.91 4.58 -0.27
C ALA A 23 2.41 4.25 -0.20
N CYS A 24 1.92 3.84 0.97
CA CYS A 24 0.50 3.58 1.18
C CYS A 24 -0.33 4.85 1.00
N THR A 25 0.13 5.98 1.52
CA THR A 25 -0.54 7.27 1.37
C THR A 25 -0.63 7.68 -0.09
N GLU A 26 0.46 7.56 -0.83
CA GLU A 26 0.50 7.91 -2.24
C GLU A 26 -0.38 6.99 -3.08
N CYS A 27 -0.37 5.69 -2.76
CA CYS A 27 -1.21 4.73 -3.44
C CYS A 27 -2.69 5.01 -3.18
N ALA A 28 -3.07 5.27 -1.93
CA ALA A 28 -4.44 5.60 -1.58
C ALA A 28 -4.93 6.82 -2.36
N ARG A 29 -4.10 7.85 -2.41
CA ARG A 29 -4.42 9.09 -3.14
C ARG A 29 -4.59 8.82 -4.64
N ALA A 30 -3.63 8.12 -5.25
CA ALA A 30 -3.66 7.86 -6.69
C ALA A 30 -4.86 7.02 -7.08
N CYS A 31 -5.18 5.99 -6.29
CA CYS A 31 -6.30 5.10 -6.57
C CYS A 31 -7.64 5.80 -6.35
N ALA A 32 -7.78 6.58 -5.30
CA ALA A 32 -9.01 7.35 -5.05
C ALA A 32 -9.24 8.37 -6.18
N LEU A 33 -8.19 9.07 -6.57
CA LEU A 33 -8.27 10.04 -7.67
C LEU A 33 -8.69 9.35 -8.96
N ARG A 34 -8.05 8.26 -9.31
CA ARG A 34 -8.38 7.53 -10.54
C ARG A 34 -9.81 6.99 -10.51
N ALA A 35 -10.23 6.44 -9.36
CA ALA A 35 -11.59 5.93 -9.20
C ALA A 35 -12.64 7.03 -9.39
N SER A 36 -12.33 8.26 -8.96
CA SER A 36 -13.25 9.38 -9.09
C SER A 36 -13.42 9.85 -10.54
N MET A 37 -12.54 9.43 -11.42
CA MET A 37 -12.57 9.80 -12.84
C MET A 37 -13.34 8.79 -13.70
N VAL A 38 -13.86 7.75 -13.09
CA VAL A 38 -14.62 6.73 -13.80
C VAL A 38 -16.02 7.27 -14.14
N ASP A 39 -16.46 7.00 -15.37
CA ASP A 39 -17.82 7.34 -15.81
C ASP A 39 -18.84 6.45 -15.07
N PRO A 40 -19.75 7.04 -14.27
CA PRO A 40 -20.73 6.25 -13.53
C PRO A 40 -21.69 5.48 -14.44
N ASP A 41 -21.84 5.92 -15.70
CA ASP A 41 -22.69 5.24 -16.67
C ASP A 41 -21.88 4.34 -17.63
N GLY A 42 -20.62 4.07 -17.28
CA GLY A 42 -19.74 3.29 -18.12
C GLY A 42 -19.98 1.79 -18.03
N ALA A 43 -19.22 1.04 -18.83
CA ALA A 43 -19.31 -0.41 -18.90
C ALA A 43 -18.89 -1.07 -17.59
N GLU A 44 -19.16 -2.38 -17.46
CA GLU A 44 -18.79 -3.16 -16.28
C GLU A 44 -17.31 -3.04 -15.91
N GLU A 45 -16.44 -2.92 -16.89
CA GLU A 45 -15.01 -2.75 -16.64
C GLU A 45 -14.70 -1.43 -15.94
N GLN A 46 -15.45 -0.38 -16.23
CA GLN A 46 -15.33 0.90 -15.54
C GLN A 46 -15.76 0.76 -14.08
N GLU A 47 -16.85 0.04 -13.85
CA GLU A 47 -17.32 -0.20 -12.49
C GLU A 47 -16.33 -1.05 -11.70
N LEU A 48 -15.73 -2.04 -12.33
CA LEU A 48 -14.70 -2.86 -11.70
C LEU A 48 -13.49 -2.01 -11.31
N LEU A 49 -13.06 -1.13 -12.21
CA LEU A 49 -11.97 -0.20 -11.94
C LEU A 49 -12.28 0.67 -10.73
N ARG A 50 -13.48 1.22 -10.69
CA ARG A 50 -13.90 2.08 -9.58
C ARG A 50 -13.87 1.32 -8.24
N ARG A 51 -14.46 0.13 -8.20
CA ARG A 51 -14.52 -0.66 -6.98
C ARG A 51 -13.15 -1.10 -6.49
N LYS A 52 -12.30 -1.56 -7.41
CA LYS A 52 -10.94 -1.98 -7.06
C LYS A 52 -10.10 -0.80 -6.59
N GLY A 53 -10.25 0.35 -7.24
CA GLY A 53 -9.55 1.57 -6.85
C GLY A 53 -9.96 2.05 -5.47
N ILE A 54 -11.26 2.05 -5.18
CA ILE A 54 -11.76 2.45 -3.85
C ILE A 54 -11.26 1.48 -2.79
N MET A 55 -11.36 0.18 -3.04
CA MET A 55 -10.90 -0.83 -2.07
C MET A 55 -9.41 -0.68 -1.79
N CYS A 56 -8.63 -0.50 -2.85
CA CYS A 56 -7.19 -0.30 -2.70
C CYS A 56 -6.90 0.95 -1.87
N ALA A 57 -7.59 2.05 -2.15
CA ALA A 57 -7.43 3.29 -1.40
C ALA A 57 -7.76 3.10 0.08
N GLU A 58 -8.84 2.40 0.38
CA GLU A 58 -9.26 2.15 1.78
C GLU A 58 -8.26 1.28 2.51
N VAL A 59 -7.80 0.20 1.88
CA VAL A 59 -6.83 -0.71 2.52
C VAL A 59 -5.49 0.00 2.73
N CYS A 60 -5.02 0.75 1.74
CA CYS A 60 -3.77 1.50 1.86
C CYS A 60 -3.86 2.56 2.96
N ASP A 61 -4.98 3.25 3.05
CA ASP A 61 -5.19 4.25 4.08
C ASP A 61 -5.21 3.63 5.48
N ALA A 62 -5.90 2.49 5.63
CA ALA A 62 -5.90 1.74 6.87
C ALA A 62 -4.49 1.28 7.25
N THR A 63 -3.73 0.80 6.27
CA THR A 63 -2.35 0.35 6.50
C THR A 63 -1.48 1.51 6.96
N CYS A 64 -1.62 2.67 6.33
CA CYS A 64 -0.91 3.87 6.75
C CYS A 64 -1.21 4.21 8.21
N ARG A 65 -2.48 4.14 8.61
CA ARG A 65 -2.87 4.41 10.00
C ARG A 65 -2.26 3.40 10.96
N VAL A 66 -2.27 2.12 10.60
CA VAL A 66 -1.65 1.07 11.42
C VAL A 66 -0.15 1.35 11.60
N LEU A 67 0.54 1.72 10.53
CA LEU A 67 1.97 1.99 10.58
C LEU A 67 2.30 3.29 11.32
N SER A 68 1.35 4.20 11.43
CA SER A 68 1.53 5.48 12.14
C SER A 68 1.26 5.36 13.63
N GLU A 69 0.61 4.28 14.07
CA GLU A 69 0.36 4.06 15.50
C GLU A 69 1.65 3.76 16.23
N GLU A 70 1.73 4.22 17.48
CA GLU A 70 2.90 3.94 18.29
C GLU A 70 2.95 2.48 18.72
N SER A 71 4.04 1.98 18.69
CA SER A 71 4.77 0.84 19.22
C SER A 71 4.07 -0.34 19.90
N HIS A 72 2.77 -0.45 19.99
CA HIS A 72 2.13 -1.54 20.73
C HIS A 72 1.46 -2.59 19.87
N LEU A 73 1.59 -2.44 18.54
CA LEU A 73 1.07 -3.46 17.64
C LEU A 73 2.07 -4.59 17.57
N ASP A 74 1.60 -5.81 17.71
CA ASP A 74 2.46 -6.96 17.58
C ASP A 74 2.88 -7.14 16.11
N GLU A 75 4.04 -7.73 15.91
CA GLU A 75 4.58 -7.94 14.57
C GLU A 75 3.68 -8.82 13.71
N ALA A 76 2.99 -9.79 14.32
CA ALA A 76 2.09 -10.66 13.60
C ALA A 76 0.93 -9.89 12.99
N GLY A 77 0.36 -8.94 13.75
CA GLY A 77 -0.73 -8.10 13.25
C GLY A 77 -0.29 -7.18 12.14
N ILE A 78 0.89 -6.57 12.30
CA ILE A 78 1.47 -5.72 11.26
C ILE A 78 1.70 -6.54 9.97
N ARG A 79 2.25 -7.74 10.12
CA ARG A 79 2.51 -8.62 8.97
C ARG A 79 1.23 -8.93 8.20
N VAL A 80 0.17 -9.29 8.90
CA VAL A 80 -1.12 -9.59 8.27
C VAL A 80 -1.64 -8.38 7.50
N GLN A 81 -1.57 -7.20 8.11
CA GLN A 81 -2.01 -5.96 7.47
C GLN A 81 -1.19 -5.68 6.19
N LEU A 82 0.12 -5.84 6.27
CA LEU A 82 1.00 -5.60 5.13
C LEU A 82 0.78 -6.60 4.00
N GLU A 83 0.59 -7.86 4.35
CA GLU A 83 0.31 -8.91 3.35
C GLU A 83 -1.00 -8.65 2.62
N TRP A 84 -2.03 -8.23 3.36
CA TRP A 84 -3.31 -7.87 2.76
C TRP A 84 -3.18 -6.65 1.86
N CYS A 85 -2.51 -5.60 2.32
CA CYS A 85 -2.27 -4.41 1.54
C CYS A 85 -1.54 -4.73 0.24
N ARG A 86 -0.48 -5.53 0.33
CA ARG A 86 0.27 -5.98 -0.85
C ARG A 86 -0.61 -6.69 -1.86
N SER A 87 -1.43 -7.64 -1.40
CA SER A 87 -2.32 -8.39 -2.28
C SER A 87 -3.33 -7.50 -2.98
N VAL A 88 -3.95 -6.60 -2.24
CA VAL A 88 -4.93 -5.67 -2.80
C VAL A 88 -4.29 -4.73 -3.82
N CYS A 89 -3.09 -4.23 -3.51
CA CYS A 89 -2.36 -3.36 -4.44
C CYS A 89 -2.02 -4.08 -5.74
N LEU A 90 -1.56 -5.32 -5.67
CA LEU A 90 -1.21 -6.08 -6.87
C LEU A 90 -2.44 -6.40 -7.72
N GLU A 91 -3.56 -6.75 -7.10
CA GLU A 91 -4.80 -6.97 -7.82
C GLU A 91 -5.29 -5.68 -8.49
N CYS A 92 -5.23 -4.57 -7.77
CA CYS A 92 -5.64 -3.27 -8.31
C CYS A 92 -4.77 -2.89 -9.51
N ALA A 93 -3.45 -3.10 -9.40
CA ALA A 93 -2.53 -2.81 -10.50
C ALA A 93 -2.89 -3.60 -11.76
N GLN A 94 -3.27 -4.86 -11.62
CA GLN A 94 -3.67 -5.68 -12.76
C GLN A 94 -4.91 -5.12 -13.45
N VAL A 95 -5.89 -4.66 -12.68
CA VAL A 95 -7.08 -4.04 -13.25
C VAL A 95 -6.72 -2.72 -13.93
N LEU A 96 -5.91 -1.89 -13.27
CA LEU A 96 -5.48 -0.60 -13.81
C LEU A 96 -4.71 -0.74 -15.12
N ASP A 97 -3.93 -1.82 -15.27
CA ASP A 97 -3.15 -2.06 -16.49
C ASP A 97 -4.03 -2.20 -17.75
N ARG A 98 -5.30 -2.52 -17.58
CA ARG A 98 -6.22 -2.69 -18.69
C ARG A 98 -6.83 -1.36 -19.15
N HIS A 99 -6.56 -0.28 -18.45
CA HIS A 99 -7.22 1.01 -18.69
C HIS A 99 -6.19 2.06 -19.07
N PRO A 100 -6.27 2.60 -20.30
CA PRO A 100 -5.40 3.71 -20.68
C PRO A 100 -5.60 4.92 -19.77
N GLY A 101 -4.51 5.57 -19.42
CA GLY A 101 -4.55 6.71 -18.52
C GLY A 101 -4.45 6.37 -17.04
N ALA A 102 -4.37 5.09 -16.70
CA ALA A 102 -4.27 4.65 -15.31
C ALA A 102 -2.84 4.24 -14.91
N GLU A 103 -1.86 4.55 -15.74
CA GLU A 103 -0.47 4.13 -15.54
C GLU A 103 0.13 4.63 -14.23
N ALA A 104 -0.16 5.89 -13.88
CA ALA A 104 0.36 6.46 -12.64
C ALA A 104 -0.18 5.75 -11.41
N ALA A 105 -1.48 5.42 -11.41
CA ALA A 105 -2.09 4.69 -10.30
C ALA A 105 -1.56 3.26 -10.23
N ALA A 106 -1.39 2.58 -11.37
CA ALA A 106 -0.81 1.24 -11.40
C ALA A 106 0.59 1.22 -10.84
N LYS A 107 1.40 2.22 -11.20
CA LYS A 107 2.76 2.36 -10.67
C LYS A 107 2.75 2.56 -9.15
N ALA A 108 1.87 3.42 -8.66
CA ALA A 108 1.74 3.66 -7.21
C ALA A 108 1.35 2.37 -6.48
N CYS A 109 0.46 1.57 -7.04
CA CYS A 109 0.08 0.28 -6.46
C CYS A 109 1.28 -0.66 -6.37
N ARG A 110 2.09 -0.74 -7.41
CA ARG A 110 3.26 -1.61 -7.42
C ARG A 110 4.33 -1.14 -6.45
N GLU A 111 4.54 0.16 -6.35
CA GLU A 111 5.48 0.73 -5.41
C GLU A 111 5.03 0.48 -3.96
N CYS A 112 3.73 0.59 -3.71
CA CYS A 112 3.18 0.28 -2.40
C CYS A 112 3.36 -1.21 -2.06
N ALA A 113 3.07 -2.10 -3.01
CA ALA A 113 3.26 -3.54 -2.81
C ALA A 113 4.73 -3.86 -2.52
N GLN A 114 5.66 -3.22 -3.22
CA GLN A 114 7.09 -3.42 -2.98
C GLN A 114 7.50 -2.91 -1.60
N ALA A 115 6.99 -1.75 -1.20
CA ALA A 115 7.28 -1.20 0.12
C ALA A 115 6.76 -2.11 1.23
N CYS A 116 5.59 -2.70 1.04
CA CYS A 116 5.04 -3.67 1.99
C CYS A 116 5.96 -4.91 2.07
N THR A 117 6.43 -5.42 0.95
CA THR A 117 7.35 -6.55 0.91
C THR A 117 8.63 -6.23 1.65
N ASP A 118 9.22 -5.07 1.38
CA ASP A 118 10.47 -4.66 2.01
C ASP A 118 10.31 -4.56 3.53
N PHE A 119 9.19 -4.01 3.99
CA PHE A 119 8.95 -3.90 5.42
C PHE A 119 8.68 -5.26 6.07
N ILE A 120 7.92 -6.14 5.40
CA ILE A 120 7.69 -7.51 5.88
C ILE A 120 9.04 -8.21 6.09
N ASP A 121 9.97 -8.03 5.16
CA ASP A 121 11.28 -8.68 5.24
C ASP A 121 12.11 -8.22 6.44
N THR A 122 11.81 -7.08 7.03
CA THR A 122 12.47 -6.60 8.25
C THR A 122 11.81 -7.08 9.53
N LEU A 123 10.62 -7.67 9.45
CA LEU A 123 9.92 -8.22 10.63
C LEU A 123 10.44 -9.60 10.96
N HIS A 124 10.46 -9.91 12.24
CA HIS A 124 10.98 -11.20 12.71
C HIS A 124 9.91 -12.10 13.31
#